data_9d140cc285ec7e4a807469592ef4d91d
#
_entry.id   9d140cc285ec7e4a807469592ef4d91d
#
_cell.length_a   1.000
_cell.length_b   1.000
_cell.length_c   1.000
_cell.angle_alpha   90.00
_cell.angle_beta   90.00
_cell.angle_gamma   90.00
#
_symmetry.space_group_name_H-M   'P 1'
#
loop_
_entity.id
_entity.type
_entity.pdbx_description
1 polymer ?
#
loop_
_entity_poly.entity_id
_entity_poly.type
_entity_poly.pdbx_seq_one_letter_code
_entity_poly.pdbx_strand_id
1 'polypeptide(L)'
;ELKVNNSDGMLSWSDYKNLNANLANNVAWSVVESKETNLYAQALKWAELAVGLDKNSPYFLDTLGHLYYFTGNKQKAIEVQTKAVESAKSEQNPSLEFSTTSVLNKIKANKL
;
A
#
# COMPACT_ATOMS: atom_id res chain seq x y z
N GLU A 1 13.65 19.99 -7.50
CA GLU A 1 14.30 19.65 -6.24
C GLU A 1 13.41 19.93 -5.05
N LEU A 2 13.29 18.99 -4.18
CA LEU A 2 12.51 19.16 -2.99
C LEU A 2 13.35 19.82 -1.92
N LYS A 3 13.02 21.03 -1.62
CA LYS A 3 13.79 21.76 -0.65
C LYS A 3 13.32 21.44 0.74
N VAL A 4 14.24 21.19 1.60
CA VAL A 4 13.96 20.89 2.98
C VAL A 4 14.51 22.04 3.79
N ASN A 5 13.64 22.92 4.17
CA ASN A 5 14.06 24.10 4.85
C ASN A 5 13.04 24.46 5.90
N ASN A 6 13.32 24.14 7.11
CA ASN A 6 12.38 24.25 8.19
C ASN A 6 12.03 25.68 8.53
N SER A 7 12.96 26.61 8.35
CA SER A 7 12.68 27.99 8.71
C SER A 7 11.67 28.62 7.78
N ASP A 8 11.53 28.08 6.59
CA ASP A 8 10.61 28.61 5.57
C ASP A 8 9.50 27.65 5.24
N GLY A 9 9.12 26.82 6.19
CA GLY A 9 8.04 25.89 5.96
C GLY A 9 8.46 24.67 5.18
N MET A 10 9.75 24.41 5.10
CA MET A 10 10.19 23.19 4.43
C MET A 10 9.88 21.97 5.24
N LEU A 11 9.70 20.87 4.54
CA LEU A 11 9.32 19.60 5.15
C LEU A 11 10.45 19.05 5.99
N SER A 12 10.08 18.44 7.12
CA SER A 12 11.00 17.60 7.88
C SER A 12 11.29 16.33 7.09
N TRP A 13 12.29 15.58 7.49
CA TRP A 13 12.57 14.30 6.84
C TRP A 13 11.38 13.35 6.94
N SER A 14 10.69 13.38 8.09
CA SER A 14 9.50 12.57 8.29
C SER A 14 8.37 12.98 7.33
N ASP A 15 8.14 14.27 7.17
CA ASP A 15 7.12 14.77 6.24
C ASP A 15 7.47 14.40 4.80
N TYR A 16 8.75 14.50 4.46
CA TYR A 16 9.24 14.16 3.12
C TYR A 16 8.97 12.68 2.81
N LYS A 17 9.30 11.79 3.75
CA LYS A 17 9.06 10.36 3.57
C LYS A 17 7.56 10.07 3.41
N ASN A 18 6.74 10.69 4.24
CA ASN A 18 5.30 10.48 4.17
C ASN A 18 4.72 10.94 2.85
N LEU A 19 5.18 12.08 2.37
CA LEU A 19 4.73 12.59 1.08
C LEU A 19 5.10 11.63 -0.06
N ASN A 20 6.33 11.14 -0.06
CA ASN A 20 6.77 10.22 -1.10
C ASN A 20 6.08 8.87 -1.02
N ALA A 21 5.84 8.37 0.18
CA ALA A 21 5.13 7.11 0.37
C ALA A 21 3.70 7.22 -0.15
N ASN A 22 3.02 8.32 0.16
CA ASN A 22 1.65 8.54 -0.31
C ASN A 22 1.59 8.66 -1.83
N LEU A 23 2.54 9.37 -2.42
CA LEU A 23 2.59 9.50 -3.88
C LEU A 23 2.80 8.14 -4.54
N ALA A 24 3.74 7.35 -4.03
CA ALA A 24 4.01 6.03 -4.57
C ALA A 24 2.79 5.13 -4.46
N ASN A 25 2.12 5.17 -3.30
CA ASN A 25 0.92 4.38 -3.11
C ASN A 25 -0.22 4.83 -4.03
N ASN A 26 -0.39 6.14 -4.19
CA ASN A 26 -1.45 6.66 -5.04
C ASN A 26 -1.25 6.26 -6.50
N VAL A 27 -0.02 6.30 -6.98
CA VAL A 27 0.29 5.85 -8.35
C VAL A 27 -0.01 4.36 -8.49
N ALA A 28 0.46 3.55 -7.54
CA ALA A 28 0.23 2.11 -7.57
C ALA A 28 -1.26 1.80 -7.53
N TRP A 29 -2.01 2.45 -6.66
CA TRP A 29 -3.43 2.21 -6.52
C TRP A 29 -4.21 2.63 -7.77
N SER A 30 -3.82 3.72 -8.41
CA SER A 30 -4.50 4.14 -9.63
C SER A 30 -4.35 3.09 -10.74
N VAL A 31 -3.23 2.38 -10.78
CA VAL A 31 -3.04 1.28 -11.74
C VAL A 31 -3.99 0.12 -11.40
N VAL A 32 -4.14 -0.20 -10.12
CA VAL A 32 -5.08 -1.25 -9.70
C VAL A 32 -6.51 -0.88 -10.08
N GLU A 33 -6.92 0.34 -9.81
CA GLU A 33 -8.28 0.78 -10.10
C GLU A 33 -8.57 0.84 -11.58
N SER A 34 -7.62 1.27 -12.37
CA SER A 34 -7.80 1.38 -13.84
C SER A 34 -7.63 0.05 -14.55
N LYS A 35 -7.19 -0.98 -13.82
CA LYS A 35 -6.99 -2.33 -14.35
C LYS A 35 -6.02 -2.35 -15.53
N GLU A 36 -4.99 -1.53 -15.45
CA GLU A 36 -3.93 -1.47 -16.45
C GLU A 36 -2.95 -2.62 -16.21
N THR A 37 -3.33 -3.80 -16.66
CA THR A 37 -2.59 -5.04 -16.35
C THR A 37 -1.15 -5.01 -16.80
N ASN A 38 -0.86 -4.30 -17.89
CA ASN A 38 0.50 -4.17 -18.39
C ASN A 38 1.39 -3.31 -17.48
N LEU A 39 0.79 -2.61 -16.52
CA LEU A 39 1.53 -1.77 -15.57
C LEU A 39 1.61 -2.38 -14.18
N TYR A 40 1.05 -3.56 -13.97
CA TYR A 40 1.04 -4.17 -12.64
C TYR A 40 2.44 -4.42 -12.09
N ALA A 41 3.37 -4.88 -12.93
CA ALA A 41 4.74 -5.13 -12.46
C ALA A 41 5.42 -3.84 -12.02
N GLN A 42 5.19 -2.75 -12.74
CA GLN A 42 5.74 -1.45 -12.38
C GLN A 42 5.06 -0.90 -11.13
N ALA A 43 3.74 -1.04 -11.04
CA ALA A 43 2.98 -0.60 -9.89
C ALA A 43 3.40 -1.33 -8.62
N LEU A 44 3.75 -2.61 -8.74
CA LEU A 44 4.25 -3.39 -7.61
C LEU A 44 5.49 -2.74 -7.01
N LYS A 45 6.39 -2.25 -7.83
CA LYS A 45 7.60 -1.56 -7.35
C LYS A 45 7.25 -0.30 -6.57
N TRP A 46 6.26 0.46 -7.05
CA TRP A 46 5.80 1.65 -6.34
C TRP A 46 5.17 1.29 -5.00
N ALA A 47 4.38 0.21 -4.97
CA ALA A 47 3.77 -0.24 -3.73
C ALA A 47 4.81 -0.73 -2.73
N GLU A 48 5.83 -1.45 -3.21
CA GLU A 48 6.93 -1.88 -2.36
C GLU A 48 7.69 -0.70 -1.78
N LEU A 49 7.89 0.35 -2.57
CA LEU A 49 8.53 1.56 -2.09
C LEU A 49 7.70 2.21 -0.98
N ALA A 50 6.40 2.33 -1.17
CA ALA A 50 5.52 2.93 -0.17
C ALA A 50 5.60 2.18 1.16
N VAL A 51 5.50 0.85 1.12
CA VAL A 51 5.59 0.02 2.32
C VAL A 51 6.98 0.12 2.94
N GLY A 52 8.02 0.22 2.11
CA GLY A 52 9.38 0.39 2.61
C GLY A 52 9.56 1.67 3.40
N LEU A 53 8.82 2.73 3.04
CA LEU A 53 8.89 4.01 3.73
C LEU A 53 7.98 4.07 4.95
N ASP A 54 6.88 3.31 4.95
CA ASP A 54 5.98 3.22 6.11
C ASP A 54 5.44 1.80 6.19
N LYS A 55 6.09 0.98 6.97
CA LYS A 55 5.84 -0.47 7.04
C LYS A 55 4.52 -0.84 7.69
N ASN A 56 3.90 0.08 8.41
CA ASN A 56 2.72 -0.22 9.20
C ASN A 56 1.44 0.42 8.65
N SER A 57 1.53 1.11 7.52
CA SER A 57 0.33 1.70 6.93
C SER A 57 -0.58 0.61 6.37
N PRO A 58 -1.80 0.46 6.91
CA PRO A 58 -2.72 -0.54 6.36
C PRO A 58 -3.13 -0.23 4.93
N TYR A 59 -3.14 1.04 4.54
CA TYR A 59 -3.46 1.43 3.16
C TYR A 59 -2.39 0.98 2.19
N PHE A 60 -1.12 1.18 2.56
CA PHE A 60 0.01 0.77 1.71
C PHE A 60 0.10 -0.74 1.63
N LEU A 61 -0.10 -1.41 2.76
CA LEU A 61 -0.08 -2.87 2.80
C LEU A 61 -1.20 -3.45 1.96
N ASP A 62 -2.38 -2.83 1.99
CA ASP A 62 -3.51 -3.28 1.19
C ASP A 62 -3.23 -3.17 -0.31
N THR A 63 -2.65 -2.05 -0.73
CA THR A 63 -2.26 -1.85 -2.14
C THR A 63 -1.23 -2.90 -2.56
N LEU A 64 -0.24 -3.13 -1.71
CA LEU A 64 0.81 -4.12 -1.99
C LEU A 64 0.22 -5.53 -2.06
N GLY A 65 -0.71 -5.84 -1.18
CA GLY A 65 -1.40 -7.14 -1.20
C GLY A 65 -2.13 -7.39 -2.52
N HIS A 66 -2.85 -6.38 -3.00
CA HIS A 66 -3.51 -6.47 -4.31
C HIS A 66 -2.49 -6.77 -5.42
N LEU A 67 -1.39 -6.04 -5.43
CA LEU A 67 -0.43 -6.14 -6.52
C LEU A 67 0.38 -7.44 -6.49
N TYR A 68 0.70 -7.95 -5.31
CA TYR A 68 1.29 -9.28 -5.25
C TYR A 68 0.33 -10.32 -5.83
N TYR A 69 -0.95 -10.22 -5.50
CA TYR A 69 -1.92 -11.15 -6.04
C TYR A 69 -2.01 -11.05 -7.57
N PHE A 70 -2.15 -9.83 -8.09
CA PHE A 70 -2.30 -9.61 -9.52
C PHE A 70 -1.05 -9.95 -10.33
N THR A 71 0.12 -9.97 -9.69
CA THR A 71 1.37 -10.37 -10.35
C THR A 71 1.70 -11.84 -10.13
N GLY A 72 0.77 -12.61 -9.56
CA GLY A 72 0.90 -14.05 -9.47
C GLY A 72 1.57 -14.57 -8.20
N ASN A 73 1.78 -13.73 -7.20
CA ASN A 73 2.42 -14.16 -5.96
C ASN A 73 1.40 -14.20 -4.82
N LYS A 74 0.54 -15.21 -4.86
CA LYS A 74 -0.55 -15.34 -3.91
C LYS A 74 -0.05 -15.46 -2.47
N GLN A 75 1.04 -16.18 -2.25
CA GLN A 75 1.56 -16.38 -0.91
C GLN A 75 1.99 -15.07 -0.26
N LYS A 76 2.76 -14.26 -0.99
CA LYS A 76 3.14 -12.94 -0.49
C LYS A 76 1.93 -12.03 -0.33
N ALA A 77 0.95 -12.15 -1.22
CA ALA A 77 -0.28 -11.39 -1.11
C ALA A 77 -0.98 -11.69 0.22
N ILE A 78 -1.09 -12.96 0.59
CA ILE A 78 -1.70 -13.35 1.86
C ILE A 78 -0.92 -12.80 3.04
N GLU A 79 0.41 -12.92 3.01
CA GLU A 79 1.25 -12.42 4.10
C GLU A 79 1.08 -10.93 4.31
N VAL A 80 1.14 -10.16 3.22
CA VAL A 80 1.06 -8.70 3.30
C VAL A 80 -0.36 -8.27 3.67
N GLN A 81 -1.37 -8.92 3.11
CA GLN A 81 -2.75 -8.56 3.41
C GLN A 81 -3.11 -8.87 4.86
N THR A 82 -2.55 -9.95 5.42
CA THR A 82 -2.72 -10.25 6.83
C THR A 82 -2.16 -9.13 7.69
N LYS A 83 -0.99 -8.59 7.31
CA LYS A 83 -0.41 -7.45 8.02
C LYS A 83 -1.31 -6.21 7.89
N ALA A 84 -1.96 -6.03 6.74
CA ALA A 84 -2.89 -4.92 6.58
C ALA A 84 -4.05 -5.02 7.56
N VAL A 85 -4.60 -6.22 7.74
CA VAL A 85 -5.68 -6.46 8.70
C VAL A 85 -5.21 -6.16 10.12
N GLU A 86 -4.04 -6.68 10.48
CA GLU A 86 -3.49 -6.46 11.83
C GLU A 86 -3.23 -4.99 12.10
N SER A 87 -2.72 -4.28 11.11
CA SER A 87 -2.45 -2.86 11.26
C SER A 87 -3.75 -2.07 11.41
N ALA A 88 -4.79 -2.42 10.67
CA ALA A 88 -6.09 -1.78 10.79
C ALA A 88 -6.69 -1.99 12.18
N LYS A 89 -6.54 -3.20 12.74
CA LYS A 89 -6.97 -3.49 14.10
C LYS A 89 -6.21 -2.63 15.11
N SER A 90 -4.90 -2.54 14.93
CA SER A 90 -4.03 -1.77 15.82
C SER A 90 -4.41 -0.29 15.80
N GLU A 91 -4.87 0.22 14.67
CA GLU A 91 -5.33 1.60 14.56
C GLU A 91 -6.76 1.80 15.03
N GLN A 92 -7.40 0.72 15.48
CA GLN A 92 -8.78 0.77 15.95
C GLN A 92 -9.71 1.36 14.89
N ASN A 93 -9.52 0.92 13.65
CA ASN A 93 -10.31 1.37 12.50
C ASN A 93 -11.16 0.20 12.00
N PRO A 94 -12.39 0.03 12.53
CA PRO A 94 -13.20 -1.15 12.17
C PRO A 94 -13.60 -1.20 10.70
N SER A 95 -13.81 -0.05 10.10
CA SER A 95 -14.17 0.01 8.67
C SER A 95 -13.02 -0.50 7.82
N LEU A 96 -11.81 -0.07 8.13
CA LEU A 96 -10.63 -0.51 7.40
C LEU A 96 -10.31 -1.97 7.70
N GLU A 97 -10.49 -2.39 8.95
CA GLU A 97 -10.34 -3.80 9.29
C GLU A 97 -11.28 -4.67 8.47
N PHE A 98 -12.53 -4.26 8.34
CA PHE A 98 -13.51 -5.00 7.56
C PHE A 98 -13.10 -5.09 6.10
N SER A 99 -12.70 -3.96 5.49
CA SER A 99 -12.35 -3.95 4.07
C SER A 99 -11.08 -4.74 3.79
N THR A 100 -10.06 -4.63 4.65
CA THR A 100 -8.82 -5.38 4.46
C THR A 100 -9.02 -6.87 4.67
N THR A 101 -9.88 -7.26 5.61
CA THR A 101 -10.24 -8.66 5.83
C THR A 101 -10.98 -9.23 4.61
N SER A 102 -11.89 -8.45 4.04
CA SER A 102 -12.63 -8.86 2.85
C SER A 102 -11.66 -9.16 1.70
N VAL A 103 -10.68 -8.29 1.50
CA VAL A 103 -9.66 -8.49 0.47
C VAL A 103 -8.86 -9.75 0.75
N LEU A 104 -8.45 -9.96 2.00
CA LEU A 104 -7.71 -11.16 2.38
C LEU A 104 -8.48 -12.43 2.03
N ASN A 105 -9.76 -12.46 2.35
CA ASN A 105 -10.61 -13.61 2.06
C ASN A 105 -10.73 -13.83 0.56
N LYS A 106 -10.84 -12.76 -0.22
CA LYS A 106 -10.92 -12.87 -1.68
C LYS A 106 -9.61 -13.40 -2.27
N ILE A 107 -8.48 -12.96 -1.73
CA ILE A 107 -7.18 -13.47 -2.17
C ILE A 107 -7.10 -14.98 -1.92
N LYS A 108 -7.46 -15.41 -0.71
CA LYS A 108 -7.43 -16.83 -0.36
C LYS A 108 -8.33 -17.66 -1.26
N ALA A 109 -9.45 -17.11 -1.67
CA ALA A 109 -10.43 -17.79 -2.50
C ALA A 109 -10.17 -17.62 -4.01
N ASN A 110 -9.11 -16.91 -4.39
CA ASN A 110 -8.82 -16.57 -5.80
C ASN A 110 -9.96 -15.81 -6.46
N LYS A 111 -10.54 -14.84 -5.72
CA LYS A 111 -11.69 -14.07 -6.20
C LYS A 111 -11.45 -12.56 -6.20
N LEU A 112 -10.23 -12.14 -6.02
CA LEU A 112 -9.92 -10.72 -6.01
C LEU A 112 -9.96 -10.09 -7.41
#